data_5bdad0f11912e6076c4d4937e330439d
#
_entry.id   5bdad0f11912e6076c4d4937e330439d
#
_cell.length_a   1.000
_cell.length_b   1.000
_cell.length_c   1.000
_cell.angle_alpha   90.00
_cell.angle_beta   90.00
_cell.angle_gamma   90.00
#
_symmetry.space_group_name_H-M   'P 1'
#
loop_
_entity.id
_entity.type
_entity.pdbx_description
1 polymer ?
#
loop_
_entity_poly.entity_id
_entity_poly.type
_entity_poly.pdbx_seq_one_letter_code
_entity_poly.pdbx_strand_id
1 'polypeptide(L)'
;MLDPRNGFVSSSAAAFGLLVLALAGCATDARRNAAQAPDWESPEAATAPAAPAPTPPLQPPTPPAPAAPSNEATATWGPLDRWCKANGLAAPCPLGLAPSPGYALSTTNGVFVLRTGRQLAYWNGVEYPLGFAPQMIDGQPFLHTLDLKKTLQPLIGGAAMSFRKTNPTIVIDPGHGGDDAGTKSVLGNRYEREYTLDWARRLESLLTTNGWQVFLTRSNDIHLSLSNRIAFAEEHQAGLFLSLHFNSAAPNEREAGLETYCLTPTGMASSVTRGYGDDPALAFPNNAFDAENLQLASWVHRALLQVNGWRDRGVRRARYLGVLRGQNRPAILVEGGYLSNPREARRIADPRYRQKLAEALATALGKPEVRSQEPATRDQSSEVISRESLSP
;
A
#
# COMPACT_ATOMS: atom_id res chain seq x y z
N MET A 1 0.66 55.70 32.14
CA MET A 1 1.44 56.31 31.03
C MET A 1 2.13 55.16 30.27
N LEU A 2 1.73 55.05 29.00
CA LEU A 2 2.43 54.34 27.89
C LEU A 2 2.45 52.82 27.86
N ASP A 3 1.54 52.34 27.03
CA ASP A 3 1.56 51.13 26.18
C ASP A 3 2.87 51.01 25.34
N PRO A 4 3.37 49.81 25.10
CA PRO A 4 3.61 49.47 23.69
C PRO A 4 3.16 48.07 23.24
N ARG A 5 2.41 48.08 22.19
CA ARG A 5 2.16 47.03 21.21
C ARG A 5 3.46 46.59 20.51
N ASN A 6 3.47 45.33 20.14
CA ASN A 6 4.02 44.73 18.90
C ASN A 6 4.32 43.28 19.16
N GLY A 7 3.90 42.30 18.40
CA GLY A 7 3.86 42.19 16.96
C GLY A 7 4.38 40.80 16.68
N PHE A 8 3.49 39.79 16.65
CA PHE A 8 3.85 38.40 16.28
C PHE A 8 4.10 38.39 14.77
N VAL A 9 5.34 38.08 14.39
CA VAL A 9 5.68 37.64 13.04
C VAL A 9 6.02 36.15 13.15
N SER A 10 5.18 35.30 12.59
CA SER A 10 5.39 33.88 12.42
C SER A 10 6.50 33.65 11.38
N SER A 11 7.56 32.97 11.76
CA SER A 11 8.53 32.39 10.83
C SER A 11 8.44 30.89 10.87
N SER A 12 7.61 30.33 10.02
CA SER A 12 7.57 28.90 9.70
C SER A 12 8.58 28.61 8.60
N ALA A 13 9.86 28.49 8.94
CA ALA A 13 10.89 28.09 7.99
C ALA A 13 12.12 27.53 8.73
N ALA A 14 11.96 26.46 9.51
CA ALA A 14 13.09 25.78 10.12
C ALA A 14 12.76 24.32 10.50
N ALA A 15 12.28 23.52 9.56
CA ALA A 15 12.11 22.07 9.78
C ALA A 15 12.60 21.20 8.61
N PHE A 16 13.27 21.75 7.61
CA PHE A 16 13.76 21.00 6.44
C PHE A 16 15.25 20.70 6.44
N GLY A 17 16.00 21.17 7.43
CA GLY A 17 17.46 21.13 7.45
C GLY A 17 18.10 19.94 8.19
N LEU A 18 17.37 19.07 8.88
CA LEU A 18 17.99 18.08 9.79
C LEU A 18 17.84 16.61 9.38
N LEU A 19 17.25 16.30 8.23
CA LEU A 19 17.04 14.90 7.81
C LEU A 19 18.17 14.33 6.94
N VAL A 20 19.20 15.11 6.58
CA VAL A 20 20.28 14.66 5.70
C VAL A 20 21.47 14.05 6.47
N LEU A 21 21.56 14.20 7.78
CA LEU A 21 22.74 13.77 8.58
C LEU A 21 22.57 12.48 9.39
N ALA A 22 21.43 11.79 9.35
CA ALA A 22 21.21 10.55 10.11
C ALA A 22 21.28 9.26 9.27
N LEU A 23 21.81 9.27 8.04
CA LEU A 23 21.86 8.10 7.16
C LEU A 23 23.20 7.33 7.21
N ALA A 24 24.07 7.61 8.14
CA ALA A 24 25.36 6.92 8.27
C ALA A 24 25.40 5.92 9.43
N GLY A 25 24.46 5.00 9.54
CA GLY A 25 24.58 3.99 10.58
C GLY A 25 23.37 3.10 10.77
N CYS A 26 23.10 2.19 9.84
CA CYS A 26 22.37 0.93 10.11
C CYS A 26 22.42 0.05 8.85
N ALA A 27 23.57 -0.50 8.58
CA ALA A 27 23.76 -1.54 7.59
C ALA A 27 24.17 -2.82 8.32
N THR A 28 23.26 -3.42 9.08
CA THR A 28 23.30 -4.83 9.49
C THR A 28 21.91 -5.19 10.04
N ASP A 29 21.09 -5.91 9.29
CA ASP A 29 20.16 -6.94 9.77
C ASP A 29 19.05 -7.28 8.78
N ALA A 30 19.37 -7.40 7.49
CA ALA A 30 18.38 -7.91 6.53
C ALA A 30 18.30 -9.47 6.52
N ARG A 31 19.05 -10.17 7.35
CA ARG A 31 19.14 -11.66 7.32
C ARG A 31 18.61 -12.39 8.55
N ARG A 32 17.96 -11.74 9.50
CA ARG A 32 17.50 -12.41 10.73
C ARG A 32 16.01 -12.30 11.06
N ASN A 33 15.14 -11.78 10.21
CA ASN A 33 13.72 -11.67 10.53
C ASN A 33 12.85 -12.69 9.79
N ALA A 34 13.21 -13.97 9.87
CA ALA A 34 12.24 -15.05 9.74
C ALA A 34 11.61 -15.32 11.13
N ALA A 35 11.09 -14.28 11.77
CA ALA A 35 10.29 -14.46 12.97
C ALA A 35 8.85 -14.79 12.55
N GLN A 36 8.40 -15.94 13.03
CA GLN A 36 7.07 -16.52 12.86
C GLN A 36 5.98 -15.45 12.94
N ALA A 37 5.31 -15.21 11.81
CA ALA A 37 4.02 -14.53 11.81
C ALA A 37 2.99 -15.48 12.45
N PRO A 38 1.98 -14.95 13.16
CA PRO A 38 0.90 -15.80 13.63
C PRO A 38 0.24 -16.50 12.45
N ASP A 39 -0.11 -17.76 12.62
CA ASP A 39 -0.85 -18.62 11.67
C ASP A 39 -2.25 -18.05 11.45
N TRP A 40 -2.39 -17.10 10.57
CA TRP A 40 -3.70 -16.57 10.19
C TRP A 40 -4.17 -17.06 8.81
N GLU A 41 -3.34 -17.86 8.12
CA GLU A 41 -3.71 -18.58 6.91
C GLU A 41 -3.21 -20.03 6.99
N SER A 42 -3.92 -20.91 7.72
CA SER A 42 -3.77 -22.35 7.53
C SER A 42 -4.58 -22.75 6.29
N PRO A 43 -3.97 -23.29 5.24
CA PRO A 43 -4.75 -23.97 4.20
C PRO A 43 -5.37 -25.24 4.80
N GLU A 44 -6.66 -25.48 4.55
CA GLU A 44 -7.30 -26.76 4.79
C GLU A 44 -6.42 -27.88 4.21
N ALA A 45 -6.05 -28.82 5.07
CA ALA A 45 -5.22 -29.97 4.73
C ALA A 45 -5.96 -30.86 3.72
N ALA A 46 -5.65 -30.70 2.45
CA ALA A 46 -5.90 -31.76 1.47
C ALA A 46 -4.88 -32.89 1.73
N THR A 47 -5.38 -34.05 2.07
CA THR A 47 -4.62 -35.30 2.25
C THR A 47 -3.82 -35.60 0.98
N ALA A 48 -2.49 -35.49 1.05
CA ALA A 48 -1.59 -35.88 -0.02
C ALA A 48 -1.28 -37.38 0.04
N PRO A 49 -1.16 -38.08 -1.12
CA PRO A 49 -0.68 -39.45 -1.17
C PRO A 49 0.82 -39.55 -0.87
N ALA A 50 1.23 -40.68 -0.31
CA ALA A 50 2.58 -40.97 0.17
C ALA A 50 3.67 -40.76 -0.90
N ALA A 51 4.79 -40.17 -0.47
CA ALA A 51 5.94 -39.84 -1.30
C ALA A 51 6.80 -41.10 -1.61
N PRO A 52 7.39 -41.19 -2.82
CA PRO A 52 8.42 -42.20 -3.15
C PRO A 52 9.79 -41.82 -2.55
N ALA A 53 10.63 -42.82 -2.34
CA ALA A 53 11.92 -42.76 -1.68
C ALA A 53 12.95 -41.81 -2.36
N PRO A 54 13.93 -41.28 -1.62
CA PRO A 54 14.84 -40.24 -2.12
C PRO A 54 15.90 -40.80 -3.07
N THR A 55 16.08 -40.11 -4.21
CA THR A 55 17.20 -40.29 -5.15
C THR A 55 18.46 -39.56 -4.64
N PRO A 56 19.67 -40.07 -4.89
CA PRO A 56 20.91 -39.47 -4.40
C PRO A 56 21.20 -38.11 -5.07
N PRO A 57 21.94 -37.20 -4.41
CA PRO A 57 22.13 -35.84 -4.86
C PRO A 57 23.02 -35.73 -6.10
N LEU A 58 22.51 -35.07 -7.13
CA LEU A 58 23.29 -34.63 -8.30
C LEU A 58 24.19 -33.44 -7.90
N GLN A 59 25.46 -33.49 -8.31
CA GLN A 59 26.39 -32.36 -8.13
C GLN A 59 25.91 -31.15 -8.86
N PRO A 60 26.04 -29.94 -8.28
CA PRO A 60 25.62 -28.70 -8.95
C PRO A 60 26.53 -28.42 -10.16
N PRO A 61 25.93 -27.95 -11.28
CA PRO A 61 26.73 -27.54 -12.44
C PRO A 61 27.53 -26.27 -12.14
N THR A 62 28.74 -26.22 -12.64
CA THR A 62 29.63 -25.04 -12.58
C THR A 62 28.92 -23.82 -13.21
N PRO A 63 28.90 -22.66 -12.56
CA PRO A 63 28.25 -21.48 -13.15
C PRO A 63 28.95 -21.05 -14.43
N PRO A 64 28.22 -20.73 -15.50
CA PRO A 64 28.80 -20.21 -16.74
C PRO A 64 29.40 -18.82 -16.51
N ALA A 65 30.49 -18.53 -17.22
CA ALA A 65 31.13 -17.22 -17.23
C ALA A 65 30.13 -16.11 -17.63
N PRO A 66 30.26 -14.87 -17.12
CA PRO A 66 29.34 -13.80 -17.43
C PRO A 66 29.35 -13.50 -18.94
N ALA A 67 28.22 -13.70 -19.57
CA ALA A 67 28.01 -13.35 -20.98
C ALA A 67 28.03 -11.83 -21.15
N ALA A 68 28.63 -11.34 -22.24
CA ALA A 68 28.55 -9.95 -22.64
C ALA A 68 27.09 -9.47 -22.76
N PRO A 69 26.78 -8.20 -22.43
CA PRO A 69 25.41 -7.70 -22.41
C PRO A 69 24.80 -7.81 -23.81
N SER A 70 23.79 -8.66 -23.95
CA SER A 70 22.98 -8.79 -25.14
C SER A 70 22.02 -7.60 -25.29
N ASN A 71 21.58 -7.25 -26.50
CA ASN A 71 20.61 -6.20 -26.78
C ASN A 71 19.26 -6.36 -26.04
N GLU A 72 18.95 -7.53 -25.49
CA GLU A 72 17.78 -7.76 -24.62
C GLU A 72 17.90 -7.06 -23.26
N ALA A 73 19.10 -6.83 -22.75
CA ALA A 73 19.30 -6.12 -21.47
C ALA A 73 18.80 -4.67 -21.52
N THR A 74 18.88 -4.01 -22.69
CA THR A 74 18.42 -2.62 -22.87
C THR A 74 16.89 -2.48 -22.95
N ALA A 75 16.15 -3.55 -23.27
CA ALA A 75 14.68 -3.54 -23.24
C ALA A 75 14.10 -3.62 -21.82
N THR A 76 14.86 -4.17 -20.89
CA THR A 76 14.43 -4.44 -19.50
C THR A 76 14.81 -3.30 -18.55
N TRP A 77 15.84 -2.51 -18.88
CA TRP A 77 16.34 -1.38 -18.09
C TRP A 77 16.20 -0.06 -18.84
N GLY A 78 15.69 0.96 -18.17
CA GLY A 78 15.54 2.30 -18.73
C GLY A 78 16.47 3.31 -18.05
N PRO A 79 17.20 4.16 -18.83
CA PRO A 79 17.99 5.23 -18.24
C PRO A 79 17.08 6.24 -17.54
N LEU A 80 17.40 6.56 -16.28
CA LEU A 80 16.57 7.36 -15.41
C LEU A 80 16.41 8.79 -15.89
N ASP A 81 17.45 9.39 -16.45
CA ASP A 81 17.43 10.72 -17.02
C ASP A 81 16.49 10.84 -18.21
N ARG A 82 16.53 9.85 -19.14
CA ARG A 82 15.62 9.79 -20.29
C ARG A 82 14.16 9.64 -19.85
N TRP A 83 13.91 8.81 -18.84
CA TRP A 83 12.58 8.65 -18.27
C TRP A 83 12.08 9.94 -17.62
N CYS A 84 12.93 10.62 -16.84
CA CYS A 84 12.59 11.92 -16.25
C CYS A 84 12.21 12.93 -17.33
N LYS A 85 13.03 13.08 -18.37
CA LYS A 85 12.74 13.99 -19.49
C LYS A 85 11.42 13.66 -20.19
N ALA A 86 11.14 12.37 -20.44
CA ALA A 86 9.90 11.92 -21.06
C ALA A 86 8.65 12.21 -20.22
N ASN A 87 8.81 12.34 -18.89
CA ASN A 87 7.74 12.66 -17.95
C ASN A 87 7.72 14.14 -17.50
N GLY A 88 8.47 15.02 -18.20
CA GLY A 88 8.50 16.45 -17.89
C GLY A 88 9.20 16.80 -16.58
N LEU A 89 10.06 15.93 -16.08
CA LEU A 89 10.82 16.13 -14.85
C LEU A 89 12.23 16.66 -15.14
N ALA A 90 12.80 17.36 -14.16
CA ALA A 90 14.21 17.71 -14.18
C ALA A 90 15.09 16.44 -14.16
N ALA A 91 16.35 16.58 -14.60
CA ALA A 91 17.31 15.51 -14.51
C ALA A 91 17.48 15.01 -13.06
N PRO A 92 17.74 13.71 -12.85
CA PRO A 92 17.99 13.18 -11.51
C PRO A 92 19.15 13.91 -10.82
N CYS A 93 18.90 14.44 -9.62
CA CYS A 93 19.95 15.11 -8.83
C CYS A 93 20.77 14.06 -8.09
N PRO A 94 22.09 13.95 -8.31
CA PRO A 94 22.94 12.99 -7.61
C PRO A 94 23.03 13.35 -6.12
N LEU A 95 22.96 12.31 -5.27
CA LEU A 95 23.09 12.39 -3.81
C LEU A 95 24.26 11.50 -3.35
N GLY A 96 25.37 12.12 -2.97
CA GLY A 96 26.57 11.40 -2.51
C GLY A 96 27.34 10.71 -3.64
N LEU A 97 28.50 10.16 -3.27
CA LEU A 97 29.48 9.56 -4.19
C LEU A 97 29.50 8.02 -4.07
N ALA A 98 30.26 7.38 -4.98
CA ALA A 98 30.55 5.95 -4.97
C ALA A 98 30.77 5.35 -3.55
N PRO A 99 30.50 4.04 -3.30
CA PRO A 99 30.22 3.03 -4.31
C PRO A 99 28.75 2.86 -4.70
N SER A 100 27.77 3.47 -4.02
CA SER A 100 26.34 3.36 -4.30
C SER A 100 25.73 4.76 -4.36
N PRO A 101 25.88 5.48 -5.49
CA PRO A 101 25.33 6.81 -5.62
C PRO A 101 23.81 6.81 -5.48
N GLY A 102 23.30 7.80 -4.74
CA GLY A 102 21.89 8.08 -4.64
C GLY A 102 21.44 9.07 -5.70
N TYR A 103 20.15 9.12 -5.95
CA TYR A 103 19.52 10.08 -6.85
C TYR A 103 18.20 10.56 -6.27
N ALA A 104 17.96 11.86 -6.38
CA ALA A 104 16.67 12.48 -6.06
C ALA A 104 15.97 12.93 -7.34
N LEU A 105 14.68 12.63 -7.45
CA LEU A 105 13.79 13.13 -8.49
C LEU A 105 12.79 14.07 -7.83
N SER A 106 12.89 15.35 -8.15
CA SER A 106 11.96 16.37 -7.66
C SER A 106 10.77 16.50 -8.59
N THR A 107 9.58 16.52 -8.03
CA THR A 107 8.31 16.70 -8.73
C THR A 107 7.47 17.73 -8.02
N THR A 108 6.37 18.16 -8.62
CA THR A 108 5.38 19.05 -7.97
C THR A 108 4.71 18.41 -6.75
N ASN A 109 4.66 17.06 -6.70
CA ASN A 109 3.99 16.28 -5.66
C ASN A 109 4.95 15.78 -4.56
N GLY A 110 6.26 15.97 -4.75
CA GLY A 110 7.25 15.54 -3.76
C GLY A 110 8.58 15.10 -4.37
N VAL A 111 9.37 14.40 -3.54
CA VAL A 111 10.72 13.96 -3.90
C VAL A 111 10.80 12.44 -3.79
N PHE A 112 11.23 11.79 -4.88
CA PHE A 112 11.56 10.38 -4.91
C PHE A 112 13.07 10.20 -4.78
N VAL A 113 13.51 9.39 -3.81
CA VAL A 113 14.93 9.12 -3.54
C VAL A 113 15.20 7.65 -3.72
N LEU A 114 16.25 7.32 -4.46
CA LEU A 114 16.72 5.94 -4.66
C LEU A 114 18.26 5.86 -4.57
N ARG A 115 18.76 4.64 -4.42
CA ARG A 115 20.21 4.35 -4.47
C ARG A 115 20.46 3.18 -5.39
N THR A 116 21.51 3.26 -6.18
CA THR A 116 21.97 2.15 -7.02
C THR A 116 22.41 0.97 -6.14
N GLY A 117 22.09 -0.24 -6.59
CA GLY A 117 22.34 -1.47 -5.84
C GLY A 117 21.43 -1.71 -4.63
N ARG A 118 20.38 -0.90 -4.41
CA ARG A 118 19.44 -1.06 -3.28
C ARG A 118 18.01 -1.14 -3.77
N GLN A 119 17.28 -2.18 -3.34
CA GLN A 119 15.85 -2.35 -3.61
C GLN A 119 14.94 -1.54 -2.67
N LEU A 120 15.45 -0.46 -2.10
CA LEU A 120 14.73 0.43 -1.22
C LEU A 120 14.80 1.85 -1.75
N ALA A 121 13.64 2.45 -1.93
CA ALA A 121 13.46 3.84 -2.31
C ALA A 121 12.58 4.58 -1.30
N TYR A 122 12.54 5.89 -1.39
CA TYR A 122 11.72 6.74 -0.54
C TYR A 122 10.90 7.70 -1.38
N TRP A 123 9.62 7.82 -1.09
CA TRP A 123 8.74 8.85 -1.65
C TRP A 123 8.24 9.74 -0.52
N ASN A 124 8.66 11.01 -0.53
CA ASN A 124 8.34 11.95 0.55
C ASN A 124 8.72 11.41 1.96
N GLY A 125 9.82 10.69 2.06
CA GLY A 125 10.32 10.11 3.30
C GLY A 125 9.73 8.76 3.69
N VAL A 126 8.68 8.29 3.03
CA VAL A 126 8.11 6.95 3.25
C VAL A 126 8.87 5.89 2.46
N GLU A 127 9.07 4.74 3.07
CA GLU A 127 9.77 3.58 2.48
C GLU A 127 8.93 2.84 1.44
N TYR A 128 9.55 2.56 0.27
CA TYR A 128 8.94 1.78 -0.82
C TYR A 128 9.95 0.75 -1.35
N PRO A 129 9.58 -0.53 -1.41
CA PRO A 129 10.41 -1.54 -2.05
C PRO A 129 10.35 -1.38 -3.57
N LEU A 130 11.52 -1.44 -4.21
CA LEU A 130 11.66 -1.65 -5.65
C LEU A 130 11.67 -3.16 -5.93
N GLY A 131 11.12 -3.56 -7.08
CA GLY A 131 11.22 -4.94 -7.53
C GLY A 131 12.64 -5.34 -7.90
N PHE A 132 13.43 -4.36 -8.37
CA PHE A 132 14.80 -4.56 -8.82
C PHE A 132 15.72 -3.46 -8.30
N ALA A 133 16.94 -3.83 -7.91
CA ALA A 133 17.93 -2.84 -7.48
C ALA A 133 18.37 -1.98 -8.67
N PRO A 134 18.28 -0.64 -8.60
CA PRO A 134 18.77 0.26 -9.65
C PRO A 134 20.24 0.01 -9.97
N GLN A 135 20.61 0.10 -11.24
CA GLN A 135 21.95 -0.21 -11.73
C GLN A 135 22.65 1.04 -12.27
N MET A 136 24.00 1.00 -12.26
CA MET A 136 24.83 1.93 -13.02
C MET A 136 25.25 1.23 -14.33
N ILE A 137 24.86 1.78 -15.48
CA ILE A 137 25.28 1.31 -16.79
C ILE A 137 25.90 2.49 -17.52
N ASP A 138 27.13 2.33 -17.99
CA ASP A 138 27.91 3.39 -18.68
C ASP A 138 27.92 4.73 -17.94
N GLY A 139 28.05 4.67 -16.61
CA GLY A 139 28.11 5.88 -15.76
C GLY A 139 26.75 6.56 -15.52
N GLN A 140 25.65 5.98 -15.96
CA GLN A 140 24.29 6.51 -15.79
C GLN A 140 23.43 5.59 -14.93
N PRO A 141 22.48 6.13 -14.14
CA PRO A 141 21.54 5.33 -13.37
C PRO A 141 20.42 4.77 -14.26
N PHE A 142 20.17 3.48 -14.12
CA PHE A 142 19.08 2.76 -14.78
C PHE A 142 18.14 2.13 -13.76
N LEU A 143 16.85 2.18 -14.06
CA LEU A 143 15.82 1.42 -13.35
C LEU A 143 15.22 0.36 -14.24
N HIS A 144 14.78 -0.74 -13.62
CA HIS A 144 14.02 -1.75 -14.32
C HIS A 144 12.68 -1.16 -14.82
N THR A 145 12.26 -1.51 -16.04
CA THR A 145 11.06 -0.96 -16.67
C THR A 145 9.78 -1.21 -15.87
N LEU A 146 9.71 -2.33 -15.13
CA LEU A 146 8.61 -2.59 -14.22
C LEU A 146 8.58 -1.60 -13.05
N ASP A 147 9.73 -1.23 -12.46
CA ASP A 147 9.76 -0.22 -11.40
C ASP A 147 9.40 1.16 -11.92
N LEU A 148 9.84 1.52 -13.14
CA LEU A 148 9.41 2.77 -13.77
C LEU A 148 7.88 2.83 -13.92
N LYS A 149 7.25 1.74 -14.38
CA LYS A 149 5.81 1.67 -14.68
C LYS A 149 4.95 1.42 -13.43
N LYS A 150 5.39 0.53 -12.53
CA LYS A 150 4.58 0.01 -11.42
C LYS A 150 4.93 0.63 -10.07
N THR A 151 6.02 1.42 -10.00
CA THR A 151 6.43 2.11 -8.77
C THR A 151 6.53 3.62 -8.97
N LEU A 152 7.40 4.10 -9.86
CA LEU A 152 7.62 5.53 -10.01
C LEU A 152 6.42 6.24 -10.62
N GLN A 153 5.93 5.76 -11.75
CA GLN A 153 4.84 6.42 -12.47
C GLN A 153 3.58 6.59 -11.62
N PRO A 154 3.07 5.59 -10.87
CA PRO A 154 1.94 5.77 -9.99
C PRO A 154 2.17 6.79 -8.88
N LEU A 155 3.36 6.81 -8.26
CA LEU A 155 3.68 7.72 -7.15
C LEU A 155 3.86 9.16 -7.62
N ILE A 156 4.55 9.37 -8.74
CA ILE A 156 4.90 10.68 -9.27
C ILE A 156 3.74 11.29 -10.06
N GLY A 157 3.00 10.49 -10.80
CA GLY A 157 1.94 10.94 -11.70
C GLY A 157 0.74 11.57 -11.02
N GLY A 158 0.62 11.46 -9.70
CA GLY A 158 -0.36 12.18 -8.90
C GLY A 158 -1.81 11.97 -9.36
N ALA A 159 -2.10 10.86 -10.05
CA ALA A 159 -3.45 10.58 -10.54
C ALA A 159 -4.43 10.69 -9.36
N ALA A 160 -5.39 11.58 -9.52
CA ALA A 160 -6.50 11.72 -8.57
C ALA A 160 -7.08 10.33 -8.32
N MET A 161 -7.46 10.04 -7.07
CA MET A 161 -8.12 8.79 -6.69
C MET A 161 -9.39 8.61 -7.54
N SER A 162 -9.25 8.00 -8.70
CA SER A 162 -10.32 7.88 -9.71
C SER A 162 -11.53 7.14 -9.15
N PHE A 163 -11.33 6.19 -8.23
CA PHE A 163 -12.40 5.48 -7.55
C PHE A 163 -13.33 6.39 -6.74
N ARG A 164 -12.85 7.53 -6.23
CA ARG A 164 -13.71 8.52 -5.55
C ARG A 164 -14.77 9.13 -6.47
N LYS A 165 -14.47 9.17 -7.77
CA LYS A 165 -15.34 9.80 -8.77
C LYS A 165 -16.35 8.84 -9.38
N THR A 166 -16.00 7.55 -9.39
CA THR A 166 -16.75 6.54 -10.14
C THR A 166 -17.65 5.69 -9.27
N ASN A 167 -17.21 5.37 -8.05
CA ASN A 167 -17.95 4.51 -7.14
C ASN A 167 -17.65 4.86 -5.68
N PRO A 168 -18.57 5.52 -4.96
CA PRO A 168 -18.38 5.93 -3.57
C PRO A 168 -18.62 4.79 -2.56
N THR A 169 -18.66 3.54 -2.99
CA THR A 169 -18.88 2.38 -2.12
C THR A 169 -17.54 1.83 -1.63
N ILE A 170 -17.39 1.68 -0.32
CA ILE A 170 -16.22 1.05 0.31
C ILE A 170 -16.64 -0.13 1.17
N VAL A 171 -15.92 -1.25 1.03
CA VAL A 171 -15.98 -2.35 1.97
C VAL A 171 -14.76 -2.27 2.89
N ILE A 172 -15.01 -2.17 4.19
CA ILE A 172 -14.01 -2.26 5.24
C ILE A 172 -14.05 -3.68 5.80
N ASP A 173 -12.90 -4.31 5.87
CA ASP A 173 -12.73 -5.67 6.35
C ASP A 173 -12.02 -5.66 7.71
N PRO A 174 -12.75 -5.78 8.83
CA PRO A 174 -12.11 -6.01 10.13
C PRO A 174 -11.49 -7.41 10.13
N GLY A 175 -10.16 -7.50 10.11
CA GLY A 175 -9.47 -8.80 10.07
C GLY A 175 -9.91 -9.73 11.18
N HIS A 176 -9.78 -11.06 10.94
CA HIS A 176 -10.14 -12.12 11.89
C HIS A 176 -11.62 -12.15 12.30
N GLY A 177 -11.96 -12.88 13.36
CA GLY A 177 -13.32 -12.99 13.90
C GLY A 177 -13.72 -14.44 14.20
N GLY A 178 -14.60 -14.63 15.20
CA GLY A 178 -15.03 -15.96 15.63
C GLY A 178 -13.87 -16.84 16.09
N ASP A 179 -13.73 -18.01 15.49
CA ASP A 179 -12.66 -18.98 15.84
C ASP A 179 -11.26 -18.49 15.42
N ASP A 180 -11.17 -17.63 14.42
CA ASP A 180 -9.95 -16.91 14.08
C ASP A 180 -9.79 -15.68 14.97
N ALA A 181 -9.09 -15.84 16.08
CA ALA A 181 -8.88 -14.76 17.03
C ALA A 181 -7.88 -13.70 16.58
N GLY A 182 -7.02 -14.02 15.58
CA GLY A 182 -5.83 -13.24 15.29
C GLY A 182 -4.81 -13.27 16.43
N THR A 183 -3.89 -12.33 16.43
CA THR A 183 -2.84 -12.24 17.43
C THR A 183 -3.39 -11.86 18.81
N LYS A 184 -2.92 -12.58 19.84
CA LYS A 184 -3.14 -12.20 21.23
C LYS A 184 -2.25 -11.01 21.60
N SER A 185 -2.87 -9.97 22.17
CA SER A 185 -2.11 -8.83 22.70
C SER A 185 -1.15 -9.29 23.82
N VAL A 186 0.07 -8.76 23.81
CA VAL A 186 1.05 -9.00 24.88
C VAL A 186 0.53 -8.55 26.28
N LEU A 187 -0.50 -7.71 26.30
CA LEU A 187 -1.20 -7.34 27.55
C LEU A 187 -2.10 -8.46 28.09
N GLY A 188 -2.29 -9.54 27.34
CA GLY A 188 -2.92 -10.79 27.79
C GLY A 188 -4.44 -10.83 27.84
N ASN A 189 -5.15 -9.73 27.58
CA ASN A 189 -6.59 -9.60 27.86
C ASN A 189 -7.47 -9.58 26.62
N ARG A 190 -6.93 -9.35 25.42
CA ARG A 190 -7.69 -9.23 24.16
C ARG A 190 -6.92 -9.77 22.97
N TYR A 191 -7.68 -10.06 21.94
CA TYR A 191 -7.18 -10.52 20.64
C TYR A 191 -7.36 -9.45 19.57
N GLU A 192 -6.65 -9.60 18.48
CA GLU A 192 -6.64 -8.70 17.31
C GLU A 192 -8.06 -8.45 16.77
N ARG A 193 -8.88 -9.52 16.63
CA ARG A 193 -10.26 -9.45 16.12
C ARG A 193 -11.14 -8.40 16.82
N GLU A 194 -10.90 -8.15 18.10
CA GLU A 194 -11.66 -7.16 18.88
C GLU A 194 -11.24 -5.73 18.54
N TYR A 195 -9.94 -5.52 18.37
CA TYR A 195 -9.40 -4.21 18.05
C TYR A 195 -9.69 -3.80 16.60
N THR A 196 -9.62 -4.75 15.65
CA THR A 196 -9.93 -4.50 14.24
C THR A 196 -11.38 -4.15 14.05
N LEU A 197 -12.30 -4.83 14.76
CA LEU A 197 -13.74 -4.53 14.70
C LEU A 197 -14.05 -3.15 15.29
N ASP A 198 -13.47 -2.79 16.44
CA ASP A 198 -13.68 -1.46 17.02
C ASP A 198 -13.12 -0.35 16.11
N TRP A 199 -11.95 -0.56 15.50
CA TRP A 199 -11.37 0.38 14.54
C TRP A 199 -12.25 0.55 13.30
N ALA A 200 -12.72 -0.55 12.73
CA ALA A 200 -13.58 -0.55 11.54
C ALA A 200 -14.91 0.20 11.78
N ARG A 201 -15.57 -0.02 12.92
CA ARG A 201 -16.82 0.67 13.29
C ARG A 201 -16.63 2.19 13.43
N ARG A 202 -15.49 2.62 14.00
CA ARG A 202 -15.13 4.05 14.09
C ARG A 202 -14.95 4.65 12.71
N LEU A 203 -14.25 3.94 11.83
CA LEU A 203 -14.00 4.39 10.46
C LEU A 203 -15.29 4.42 9.64
N GLU A 204 -16.16 3.42 9.78
CA GLU A 204 -17.47 3.37 9.15
C GLU A 204 -18.28 4.64 9.47
N SER A 205 -18.40 5.01 10.76
CA SER A 205 -19.12 6.22 11.17
C SER A 205 -18.58 7.49 10.52
N LEU A 206 -17.25 7.65 10.47
CA LEU A 206 -16.60 8.82 9.88
C LEU A 206 -16.79 8.89 8.36
N LEU A 207 -16.64 7.76 7.67
CA LEU A 207 -16.77 7.73 6.21
C LEU A 207 -18.22 7.90 5.76
N THR A 208 -19.17 7.32 6.48
CA THR A 208 -20.60 7.53 6.22
C THR A 208 -20.97 9.01 6.35
N THR A 209 -20.47 9.68 7.39
CA THR A 209 -20.65 11.14 7.55
C THR A 209 -19.99 11.94 6.40
N ASN A 210 -18.91 11.42 5.83
CA ASN A 210 -18.25 12.03 4.69
C ASN A 210 -18.94 11.74 3.34
N GLY A 211 -19.99 10.95 3.32
CA GLY A 211 -20.78 10.65 2.12
C GLY A 211 -20.39 9.35 1.39
N TRP A 212 -19.56 8.49 2.03
CA TRP A 212 -19.29 7.15 1.52
C TRP A 212 -20.46 6.20 1.83
N GLN A 213 -20.75 5.29 0.91
CA GLN A 213 -21.54 4.11 1.18
C GLN A 213 -20.60 3.04 1.76
N VAL A 214 -20.74 2.74 3.04
CA VAL A 214 -19.80 1.89 3.78
C VAL A 214 -20.46 0.59 4.18
N PHE A 215 -19.75 -0.51 3.94
CA PHE A 215 -20.14 -1.84 4.41
C PHE A 215 -18.97 -2.49 5.16
N LEU A 216 -19.27 -3.18 6.26
CA LEU A 216 -18.30 -3.98 7.00
C LEU A 216 -18.47 -5.45 6.61
N THR A 217 -17.38 -6.18 6.30
CA THR A 217 -17.46 -7.63 6.05
C THR A 217 -18.04 -8.38 7.23
N ARG A 218 -17.79 -7.93 8.46
CA ARG A 218 -18.44 -8.37 9.70
C ARG A 218 -18.72 -7.20 10.62
N SER A 219 -19.88 -7.20 11.24
CA SER A 219 -20.30 -6.22 12.26
C SER A 219 -20.31 -6.79 13.68
N ASN A 220 -20.00 -8.07 13.84
CA ASN A 220 -19.92 -8.78 15.12
C ASN A 220 -18.73 -9.76 15.12
N ASP A 221 -18.57 -10.54 16.19
CA ASP A 221 -17.47 -11.50 16.31
C ASP A 221 -17.84 -12.84 15.65
N ILE A 222 -17.77 -12.90 14.32
CA ILE A 222 -18.01 -14.10 13.52
C ILE A 222 -16.80 -14.40 12.64
N HIS A 223 -16.58 -15.68 12.38
CA HIS A 223 -15.58 -16.15 11.44
C HIS A 223 -16.05 -15.93 9.99
N LEU A 224 -15.18 -15.36 9.16
CA LEU A 224 -15.36 -15.28 7.71
C LEU A 224 -14.12 -15.79 7.00
N SER A 225 -14.31 -16.72 6.09
CA SER A 225 -13.24 -17.16 5.19
C SER A 225 -12.78 -16.01 4.28
N LEU A 226 -11.56 -16.10 3.74
CA LEU A 226 -11.04 -15.11 2.79
C LEU A 226 -11.94 -15.01 1.55
N SER A 227 -12.46 -16.13 1.05
CA SER A 227 -13.38 -16.15 -0.08
C SER A 227 -14.70 -15.41 0.22
N ASN A 228 -15.25 -15.55 1.43
CA ASN A 228 -16.46 -14.84 1.83
C ASN A 228 -16.22 -13.33 1.94
N ARG A 229 -15.04 -12.88 2.40
CA ARG A 229 -14.68 -11.45 2.43
C ARG A 229 -14.59 -10.85 1.03
N ILE A 230 -14.03 -11.62 0.07
CA ILE A 230 -13.96 -11.22 -1.34
C ILE A 230 -15.38 -11.19 -1.95
N ALA A 231 -16.16 -12.24 -1.78
CA ALA A 231 -17.52 -12.34 -2.29
C ALA A 231 -18.41 -11.20 -1.75
N PHE A 232 -18.28 -10.87 -0.47
CA PHE A 232 -18.99 -9.75 0.15
C PHE A 232 -18.69 -8.41 -0.55
N ALA A 233 -17.43 -8.16 -0.90
CA ALA A 233 -17.06 -6.95 -1.62
C ALA A 233 -17.60 -6.94 -3.07
N GLU A 234 -17.71 -8.11 -3.73
CA GLU A 234 -18.35 -8.25 -5.04
C GLU A 234 -19.85 -7.99 -4.95
N GLU A 235 -20.54 -8.61 -4.01
CA GLU A 235 -21.99 -8.47 -3.78
C GLU A 235 -22.41 -7.00 -3.58
N HIS A 236 -21.60 -6.25 -2.83
CA HIS A 236 -21.84 -4.83 -2.58
C HIS A 236 -21.27 -3.92 -3.67
N GLN A 237 -20.75 -4.47 -4.77
CA GLN A 237 -20.17 -3.71 -5.88
C GLN A 237 -19.17 -2.64 -5.40
N ALA A 238 -18.35 -2.97 -4.41
CA ALA A 238 -17.44 -2.01 -3.79
C ALA A 238 -16.48 -1.40 -4.81
N GLY A 239 -16.31 -0.09 -4.75
CA GLY A 239 -15.29 0.64 -5.50
C GLY A 239 -13.92 0.60 -4.83
N LEU A 240 -13.88 0.19 -3.55
CA LEU A 240 -12.67 0.10 -2.74
C LEU A 240 -12.79 -0.99 -1.68
N PHE A 241 -11.70 -1.71 -1.43
CA PHE A 241 -11.58 -2.67 -0.33
C PHE A 241 -10.44 -2.29 0.61
N LEU A 242 -10.71 -2.22 1.91
CA LEU A 242 -9.75 -1.86 2.95
C LEU A 242 -9.78 -2.87 4.10
N SER A 243 -8.74 -3.69 4.22
CA SER A 243 -8.59 -4.64 5.33
C SER A 243 -7.77 -4.01 6.47
N LEU A 244 -8.24 -4.17 7.71
CA LEU A 244 -7.66 -3.59 8.91
C LEU A 244 -7.16 -4.68 9.86
N HIS A 245 -5.89 -4.58 10.24
CA HIS A 245 -5.15 -5.52 11.05
C HIS A 245 -4.24 -4.85 12.08
N PHE A 246 -3.75 -5.63 13.03
CA PHE A 246 -2.67 -5.27 13.94
C PHE A 246 -1.65 -6.41 13.98
N ASN A 247 -0.44 -6.11 13.62
CA ASN A 247 0.65 -7.04 13.41
C ASN A 247 1.15 -7.73 14.69
N SER A 248 1.91 -8.81 14.50
CA SER A 248 2.66 -9.47 15.57
C SER A 248 4.00 -9.98 15.07
N ALA A 249 4.97 -9.98 15.95
CA ALA A 249 6.27 -10.60 15.74
C ALA A 249 6.65 -11.48 16.93
N ALA A 250 5.66 -11.97 17.70
CA ALA A 250 5.91 -12.82 18.85
C ALA A 250 6.82 -14.02 18.49
N PRO A 251 7.80 -14.39 19.34
CA PRO A 251 8.07 -13.83 20.65
C PRO A 251 8.91 -12.54 20.68
N ASN A 252 9.22 -11.93 19.52
CA ASN A 252 10.00 -10.68 19.46
C ASN A 252 9.13 -9.47 19.80
N GLU A 253 9.26 -8.96 21.01
CA GLU A 253 8.53 -7.79 21.51
C GLU A 253 9.13 -6.44 21.05
N ARG A 254 10.26 -6.44 20.34
CA ARG A 254 10.95 -5.21 19.90
C ARG A 254 10.42 -4.66 18.59
N GLU A 255 9.78 -5.52 17.79
CA GLU A 255 9.20 -5.10 16.53
C GLU A 255 8.03 -4.15 16.78
N ALA A 256 8.00 -3.07 16.01
CA ALA A 256 7.03 -1.99 16.15
C ALA A 256 6.90 -1.23 14.83
N GLY A 257 5.81 -0.50 14.65
CA GLY A 257 5.61 0.42 13.54
C GLY A 257 4.41 0.08 12.67
N LEU A 258 4.17 0.94 11.70
CA LEU A 258 3.09 0.82 10.73
C LEU A 258 3.58 0.15 9.45
N GLU A 259 2.77 -0.72 8.89
CA GLU A 259 2.92 -1.26 7.53
C GLU A 259 1.62 -1.11 6.76
N THR A 260 1.72 -0.82 5.48
CA THR A 260 0.56 -0.87 4.57
C THR A 260 0.90 -1.74 3.39
N TYR A 261 0.06 -2.71 3.13
CA TYR A 261 0.29 -3.73 2.12
C TYR A 261 -0.58 -3.50 0.88
N CYS A 262 0.00 -3.69 -0.28
CA CYS A 262 -0.69 -3.90 -1.54
C CYS A 262 -0.19 -5.16 -2.23
N LEU A 263 -0.94 -5.65 -3.22
CA LEU A 263 -0.53 -6.82 -3.98
C LEU A 263 0.76 -6.54 -4.77
N THR A 264 1.63 -7.53 -4.85
CA THR A 264 2.84 -7.45 -5.68
C THR A 264 2.46 -7.52 -7.17
N PRO A 265 2.91 -6.58 -8.01
CA PRO A 265 2.71 -6.65 -9.44
C PRO A 265 3.31 -7.91 -10.06
N THR A 266 2.67 -8.44 -11.11
CA THR A 266 3.22 -9.54 -11.90
C THR A 266 4.59 -9.16 -12.47
N GLY A 267 5.53 -10.09 -12.44
CA GLY A 267 6.91 -9.90 -12.88
C GLY A 267 7.86 -9.30 -11.83
N MET A 268 7.36 -8.95 -10.64
CA MET A 268 8.16 -8.41 -9.55
C MET A 268 8.20 -9.37 -8.36
N ALA A 269 9.30 -9.41 -7.62
CA ALA A 269 9.37 -10.14 -6.37
C ALA A 269 8.62 -9.41 -5.25
N SER A 270 7.97 -10.15 -4.35
CA SER A 270 7.37 -9.59 -3.14
C SER A 270 8.44 -9.05 -2.19
N SER A 271 8.17 -7.91 -1.56
CA SER A 271 9.08 -7.34 -0.56
C SER A 271 9.01 -8.09 0.78
N VAL A 272 7.92 -8.81 1.01
CA VAL A 272 7.68 -9.65 2.19
C VAL A 272 7.02 -10.95 1.75
N THR A 273 7.59 -12.09 2.13
CA THR A 273 7.06 -13.43 1.80
C THR A 273 6.55 -14.19 3.01
N ARG A 274 7.04 -13.86 4.21
CA ARG A 274 6.70 -14.55 5.48
C ARG A 274 6.79 -16.09 5.39
N GLY A 275 7.75 -16.62 4.63
CA GLY A 275 7.94 -18.05 4.42
C GLY A 275 7.03 -18.70 3.37
N TYR A 276 6.11 -17.96 2.76
CA TYR A 276 5.33 -18.44 1.62
C TYR A 276 6.15 -18.39 0.33
N GLY A 277 5.85 -19.31 -0.59
CA GLY A 277 6.40 -19.25 -1.94
C GLY A 277 6.00 -17.97 -2.65
N ASP A 278 6.92 -17.36 -3.39
CA ASP A 278 6.68 -16.16 -4.18
C ASP A 278 7.06 -16.43 -5.64
N ASP A 279 6.07 -16.73 -6.47
CA ASP A 279 6.27 -16.87 -7.91
C ASP A 279 5.89 -15.55 -8.61
N PRO A 280 6.88 -14.80 -9.13
CA PRO A 280 6.62 -13.54 -9.83
C PRO A 280 5.75 -13.67 -11.08
N ALA A 281 5.67 -14.85 -11.69
CA ALA A 281 4.86 -15.07 -12.89
C ALA A 281 3.35 -15.14 -12.60
N LEU A 282 2.96 -15.38 -11.34
CA LEU A 282 1.55 -15.46 -10.97
C LEU A 282 0.86 -14.09 -11.07
N ALA A 283 -0.24 -14.07 -11.82
CA ALA A 283 -1.13 -12.93 -11.95
C ALA A 283 -2.46 -13.21 -11.23
N PHE A 284 -2.99 -12.19 -10.58
CA PHE A 284 -4.26 -12.24 -9.85
C PHE A 284 -5.19 -11.12 -10.33
N PRO A 285 -6.52 -11.23 -10.13
CA PRO A 285 -7.47 -10.19 -10.51
C PRO A 285 -7.07 -8.79 -10.02
N ASN A 286 -6.57 -8.68 -8.81
CA ASN A 286 -6.17 -7.40 -8.22
C ASN A 286 -4.95 -6.74 -8.89
N ASN A 287 -4.16 -7.45 -9.69
CA ASN A 287 -3.06 -6.85 -10.46
C ASN A 287 -3.54 -5.88 -11.56
N ALA A 288 -4.82 -5.90 -11.91
CA ALA A 288 -5.41 -4.87 -12.75
C ALA A 288 -5.37 -3.47 -12.12
N PHE A 289 -5.23 -3.39 -10.80
CA PHE A 289 -5.27 -2.16 -10.00
C PHE A 289 -3.92 -1.83 -9.33
N ASP A 290 -2.80 -2.33 -9.87
CA ASP A 290 -1.46 -2.14 -9.27
C ASP A 290 -1.13 -0.66 -8.97
N ALA A 291 -1.51 0.26 -9.88
CA ALA A 291 -1.24 1.68 -9.73
C ALA A 291 -2.09 2.31 -8.61
N GLU A 292 -3.39 2.04 -8.63
CA GLU A 292 -4.36 2.52 -7.65
C GLU A 292 -4.08 1.95 -6.25
N ASN A 293 -3.71 0.67 -6.16
CA ASN A 293 -3.31 0.02 -4.92
C ASN A 293 -2.11 0.73 -4.28
N LEU A 294 -1.07 1.01 -5.08
CA LEU A 294 0.13 1.67 -4.58
C LEU A 294 -0.15 3.11 -4.15
N GLN A 295 -0.93 3.85 -4.93
CA GLN A 295 -1.33 5.22 -4.60
C GLN A 295 -2.15 5.27 -3.32
N LEU A 296 -3.18 4.41 -3.21
CA LEU A 296 -4.02 4.30 -2.03
C LEU A 296 -3.19 3.94 -0.79
N ALA A 297 -2.33 2.92 -0.90
CA ALA A 297 -1.43 2.51 0.17
C ALA A 297 -0.51 3.68 0.61
N SER A 298 0.01 4.45 -0.36
CA SER A 298 0.85 5.62 -0.09
C SER A 298 0.11 6.69 0.72
N TRP A 299 -1.10 7.05 0.34
CA TRP A 299 -1.88 8.09 1.00
C TRP A 299 -2.32 7.67 2.40
N VAL A 300 -2.84 6.46 2.51
CA VAL A 300 -3.27 5.88 3.79
C VAL A 300 -2.09 5.77 4.75
N HIS A 301 -0.97 5.22 4.30
CA HIS A 301 0.22 5.05 5.12
C HIS A 301 0.76 6.38 5.65
N ARG A 302 0.87 7.39 4.79
CA ARG A 302 1.32 8.74 5.19
C ARG A 302 0.40 9.39 6.23
N ALA A 303 -0.92 9.24 6.08
CA ALA A 303 -1.87 9.78 7.04
C ALA A 303 -1.75 9.09 8.40
N LEU A 304 -1.57 7.78 8.42
CA LEU A 304 -1.38 7.01 9.65
C LEU A 304 -0.06 7.35 10.36
N LEU A 305 1.01 7.61 9.62
CA LEU A 305 2.30 8.04 10.20
C LEU A 305 2.18 9.35 10.99
N GLN A 306 1.30 10.28 10.56
CA GLN A 306 1.06 11.53 11.30
C GLN A 306 0.45 11.29 12.69
N VAL A 307 -0.33 10.23 12.84
CA VAL A 307 -0.94 9.86 14.13
C VAL A 307 0.03 9.08 15.00
N ASN A 308 0.74 8.15 14.38
CA ASN A 308 1.56 7.20 15.13
C ASN A 308 2.86 7.83 15.67
N GLY A 309 3.50 8.69 14.89
CA GLY A 309 4.78 9.31 15.25
C GLY A 309 5.90 8.30 15.53
N TRP A 310 5.73 7.03 15.10
CA TRP A 310 6.59 5.91 15.41
C TRP A 310 7.30 5.39 14.15
N ARG A 311 7.91 4.21 14.30
CA ARG A 311 8.70 3.58 13.23
C ARG A 311 7.84 3.38 11.97
N ASP A 312 8.27 4.01 10.90
CA ASP A 312 7.81 3.73 9.55
C ASP A 312 8.42 2.40 9.10
N ARG A 313 7.56 1.46 8.72
CA ARG A 313 7.97 0.20 8.10
C ARG A 313 7.60 0.15 6.62
N GLY A 314 7.03 1.23 6.11
CA GLY A 314 6.78 1.48 4.71
C GLY A 314 5.53 0.85 4.13
N VAL A 315 5.35 1.14 2.85
CA VAL A 315 4.40 0.44 2.01
C VAL A 315 5.06 -0.84 1.51
N ARG A 316 4.42 -1.99 1.72
CA ARG A 316 4.93 -3.32 1.40
C ARG A 316 4.15 -3.95 0.25
N ARG A 317 4.81 -4.83 -0.48
CA ARG A 317 4.22 -5.64 -1.54
C ARG A 317 4.29 -7.10 -1.16
N ALA A 318 3.13 -7.77 -1.14
CA ALA A 318 3.05 -9.17 -0.73
C ALA A 318 2.02 -9.92 -1.57
N ARG A 319 2.44 -11.07 -2.13
CA ARG A 319 1.58 -11.92 -2.96
C ARG A 319 0.82 -12.96 -2.14
N TYR A 320 1.28 -13.26 -0.93
CA TYR A 320 0.61 -14.23 -0.05
C TYR A 320 -0.71 -13.74 0.55
N LEU A 321 -1.03 -12.45 0.50
CA LEU A 321 -2.25 -11.88 1.08
C LEU A 321 -3.50 -12.28 0.30
N GLY A 322 -4.12 -13.40 0.73
CA GLY A 322 -5.26 -14.03 0.04
C GLY A 322 -6.44 -13.10 -0.15
N VAL A 323 -6.75 -12.28 0.86
CA VAL A 323 -7.87 -11.33 0.82
C VAL A 323 -7.70 -10.24 -0.25
N LEU A 324 -6.46 -9.91 -0.63
CA LEU A 324 -6.19 -8.93 -1.68
C LEU A 324 -6.17 -9.55 -3.08
N ARG A 325 -5.64 -10.79 -3.21
CA ARG A 325 -5.46 -11.45 -4.52
C ARG A 325 -6.74 -11.50 -5.36
N GLY A 326 -7.85 -11.82 -4.73
CA GLY A 326 -9.14 -12.01 -5.40
C GLY A 326 -9.95 -10.73 -5.62
N GLN A 327 -9.48 -9.56 -5.22
CA GLN A 327 -10.26 -8.33 -5.37
C GLN A 327 -10.24 -7.81 -6.81
N ASN A 328 -11.42 -7.41 -7.33
CA ASN A 328 -11.60 -6.75 -8.63
C ASN A 328 -11.76 -5.23 -8.48
N ARG A 329 -11.04 -4.64 -7.57
CA ARG A 329 -11.05 -3.21 -7.21
C ARG A 329 -9.75 -2.81 -6.55
N PRO A 330 -9.43 -1.52 -6.41
CA PRO A 330 -8.34 -1.09 -5.55
C PRO A 330 -8.48 -1.68 -4.15
N ALA A 331 -7.41 -2.31 -3.64
CA ALA A 331 -7.43 -3.03 -2.38
C ALA A 331 -6.09 -2.93 -1.65
N ILE A 332 -6.16 -2.65 -0.35
CA ILE A 332 -5.00 -2.60 0.55
C ILE A 332 -5.32 -3.25 1.89
N LEU A 333 -4.26 -3.66 2.60
CA LEU A 333 -4.32 -4.10 3.98
C LEU A 333 -3.42 -3.21 4.83
N VAL A 334 -3.92 -2.79 5.98
CA VAL A 334 -3.24 -1.91 6.91
C VAL A 334 -2.96 -2.63 8.21
N GLU A 335 -1.69 -2.63 8.63
CA GLU A 335 -1.23 -3.06 9.94
C GLU A 335 -1.02 -1.83 10.83
N GLY A 336 -1.94 -1.58 11.75
CA GLY A 336 -2.01 -0.36 12.58
C GLY A 336 -1.00 -0.31 13.73
N GLY A 337 -0.05 -1.25 13.80
CA GLY A 337 0.95 -1.42 14.85
C GLY A 337 1.05 -2.87 15.31
N TYR A 338 1.92 -3.15 16.27
CA TYR A 338 2.24 -4.50 16.74
C TYR A 338 1.63 -4.81 18.12
N LEU A 339 0.73 -5.79 18.18
CA LEU A 339 0.17 -6.29 19.43
C LEU A 339 1.17 -7.07 20.30
N SER A 340 2.26 -7.56 19.70
CA SER A 340 3.39 -8.17 20.41
C SER A 340 4.33 -7.16 21.07
N ASN A 341 4.25 -5.86 20.71
CA ASN A 341 5.05 -4.82 21.32
C ASN A 341 4.30 -4.18 22.51
N PRO A 342 4.86 -4.20 23.74
CA PRO A 342 4.14 -3.70 24.92
C PRO A 342 3.74 -2.22 24.87
N ARG A 343 4.51 -1.38 24.18
CA ARG A 343 4.20 0.05 24.04
C ARG A 343 3.07 0.27 23.02
N GLU A 344 3.13 -0.40 21.86
CA GLU A 344 2.10 -0.30 20.84
C GLU A 344 0.80 -0.98 21.30
N ALA A 345 0.88 -2.15 21.96
CA ALA A 345 -0.28 -2.82 22.52
C ALA A 345 -1.06 -1.93 23.51
N ARG A 346 -0.37 -1.15 24.37
CA ARG A 346 -1.05 -0.18 25.25
C ARG A 346 -1.75 0.92 24.47
N ARG A 347 -1.16 1.41 23.39
CA ARG A 347 -1.81 2.40 22.50
C ARG A 347 -3.00 1.81 21.79
N ILE A 348 -2.83 0.63 21.19
CA ILE A 348 -3.92 -0.08 20.49
C ILE A 348 -5.08 -0.38 21.46
N ALA A 349 -4.79 -0.68 22.70
CA ALA A 349 -5.79 -0.87 23.76
C ALA A 349 -6.55 0.42 24.11
N ASP A 350 -5.97 1.61 23.91
CA ASP A 350 -6.66 2.90 24.12
C ASP A 350 -7.65 3.18 22.97
N PRO A 351 -8.95 3.28 23.24
CA PRO A 351 -9.94 3.60 22.24
C PRO A 351 -9.71 4.97 21.56
N ARG A 352 -9.07 5.92 22.24
CA ARG A 352 -8.71 7.23 21.65
C ARG A 352 -7.66 7.09 20.56
N TYR A 353 -6.73 6.16 20.70
CA TYR A 353 -5.75 5.90 19.66
C TYR A 353 -6.39 5.29 18.42
N ARG A 354 -7.27 4.29 18.57
CA ARG A 354 -8.02 3.71 17.44
C ARG A 354 -8.93 4.74 16.77
N GLN A 355 -9.49 5.68 17.53
CA GLN A 355 -10.24 6.81 16.98
C GLN A 355 -9.34 7.69 16.08
N LYS A 356 -8.13 8.03 16.54
CA LYS A 356 -7.17 8.80 15.71
C LYS A 356 -6.74 8.06 14.45
N LEU A 357 -6.55 6.74 14.53
CA LEU A 357 -6.28 5.93 13.34
C LEU A 357 -7.45 5.98 12.35
N ALA A 358 -8.69 5.90 12.83
CA ALA A 358 -9.88 6.01 11.99
C ALA A 358 -10.00 7.41 11.34
N GLU A 359 -9.75 8.47 12.10
CA GLU A 359 -9.74 9.86 11.59
C GLU A 359 -8.67 10.08 10.51
N ALA A 360 -7.47 9.51 10.70
CA ALA A 360 -6.40 9.56 9.70
C ALA A 360 -6.80 8.86 8.40
N LEU A 361 -7.41 7.67 8.49
CA LEU A 361 -7.93 6.96 7.32
C LEU A 361 -9.06 7.73 6.65
N ALA A 362 -10.01 8.27 7.41
CA ALA A 362 -11.11 9.06 6.86
C ALA A 362 -10.60 10.33 6.17
N THR A 363 -9.56 10.96 6.71
CA THR A 363 -8.89 12.11 6.09
C THR A 363 -8.19 11.73 4.78
N ALA A 364 -7.44 10.62 4.77
CA ALA A 364 -6.75 10.12 3.58
C ALA A 364 -7.75 9.76 2.46
N LEU A 365 -8.84 9.09 2.81
CA LEU A 365 -9.88 8.70 1.86
C LEU A 365 -10.71 9.92 1.40
N GLY A 366 -10.85 10.95 2.24
CA GLY A 366 -11.59 12.19 1.93
C GLY A 366 -13.07 11.95 1.61
N LYS A 367 -13.69 12.95 0.99
CA LYS A 367 -15.07 12.83 0.49
C LYS A 367 -15.09 12.22 -0.91
N PRO A 368 -16.05 11.34 -1.23
CA PRO A 368 -16.26 10.90 -2.60
C PRO A 368 -16.71 12.09 -3.45
N GLU A 369 -16.20 12.17 -4.68
CA GLU A 369 -16.67 13.13 -5.66
C GLU A 369 -17.88 12.52 -6.38
N VAL A 370 -19.08 12.75 -5.89
CA VAL A 370 -20.31 12.30 -6.56
C VAL A 370 -20.49 13.14 -7.82
N ARG A 371 -20.49 12.54 -9.00
CA ARG A 371 -21.01 13.19 -10.19
C ARG A 371 -22.49 13.49 -9.91
N SER A 372 -22.88 14.76 -9.83
CA SER A 372 -24.26 15.14 -10.00
C SER A 372 -24.71 14.55 -11.34
N GLN A 373 -25.61 13.57 -11.31
CA GLN A 373 -26.32 13.17 -12.51
C GLN A 373 -27.08 14.43 -12.95
N GLU A 374 -26.66 15.07 -14.02
CA GLU A 374 -27.49 16.04 -14.71
C GLU A 374 -28.82 15.33 -15.01
N PRO A 375 -29.95 15.92 -14.61
CA PRO A 375 -31.23 15.31 -14.95
C PRO A 375 -31.28 15.18 -16.46
N ALA A 376 -31.51 13.99 -16.96
CA ALA A 376 -31.69 13.72 -18.38
C ALA A 376 -32.68 14.76 -18.91
N THR A 377 -32.21 15.67 -19.73
CA THR A 377 -33.06 16.64 -20.44
C THR A 377 -34.04 15.81 -21.25
N ARG A 378 -35.27 15.81 -20.81
CA ARG A 378 -36.40 15.17 -21.48
C ARG A 378 -36.53 15.89 -22.82
N ASP A 379 -36.11 15.24 -23.87
CA ASP A 379 -36.27 15.71 -25.24
C ASP A 379 -37.79 15.87 -25.55
N GLN A 380 -38.26 17.09 -25.43
CA GLN A 380 -39.60 17.48 -25.87
C GLN A 380 -39.53 17.91 -27.33
N SER A 381 -39.19 16.99 -28.20
CA SER A 381 -39.32 17.19 -29.66
C SER A 381 -40.10 16.04 -30.28
N SER A 382 -41.39 15.99 -29.99
CA SER A 382 -42.35 15.30 -30.85
C SER A 382 -43.78 15.68 -30.48
N GLU A 383 -44.28 16.82 -30.96
CA GLU A 383 -45.68 17.04 -31.24
C GLU A 383 -45.90 18.37 -31.97
N VAL A 384 -45.53 18.40 -33.24
CA VAL A 384 -46.14 19.29 -34.22
C VAL A 384 -46.22 18.54 -35.53
N ILE A 385 -47.25 17.77 -35.69
CA ILE A 385 -47.67 17.36 -37.03
C ILE A 385 -49.21 17.56 -37.15
N SER A 386 -49.53 18.48 -38.05
CA SER A 386 -50.66 18.45 -38.95
C SER A 386 -52.02 18.78 -38.43
N ARG A 387 -52.42 20.01 -38.66
CA ARG A 387 -53.75 20.37 -39.15
C ARG A 387 -53.63 21.41 -40.20
N GLU A 388 -53.57 20.98 -41.44
CA GLU A 388 -53.93 21.82 -42.59
C GLU A 388 -54.68 20.99 -43.66
N SER A 389 -55.79 21.64 -44.05
CA SER A 389 -56.49 21.52 -45.30
C SER A 389 -57.47 20.33 -45.50
N LEU A 390 -58.74 20.69 -45.30
CA LEU A 390 -59.79 20.28 -46.24
C LEU A 390 -60.88 21.38 -46.17
N SER A 391 -61.05 22.08 -47.26
CA SER A 391 -62.22 22.81 -47.69
C SER A 391 -62.16 23.07 -49.16
N PRO A 392 -63.30 23.29 -49.76
CA PRO A 392 -64.06 22.34 -50.53
C PRO A 392 -63.73 22.40 -52.03
#